data_2011a38724e376fdef1802439fd44b84
#
_entry.id   2011a38724e376fdef1802439fd44b84
#
_cell.length_a   1.000
_cell.length_b   1.000
_cell.length_c   1.000
_cell.angle_alpha   90.00
_cell.angle_beta   90.00
_cell.angle_gamma   90.00
#
_symmetry.space_group_name_H-M   'P 1'
#
loop_
_entity.id
_entity.type
_entity.pdbx_description
1 polymer ?
#
loop_
_entity_poly.entity_id
_entity_poly.type
_entity_poly.pdbx_seq_one_letter_code
_entity_poly.pdbx_strand_id
1 'polypeptide(L)'
;MVVNMNPQSKGVVFRYSSLFIPTLREESGEAEIVSHQLMLRAGMIRKLAAGIYTLLPLGLRVLNKVERIIREEMNRAGAQELLMPMVQPAELWQETGRWQQYGKELLRLKDRHDRDFCLGPTHEEVITDLVRREVRSYRQLPVTLYQIQMKFRDEIRPRFGVMRGREFLMKDAYSFDLDDAGARSSYEKMKEAYRRIFERCGLRFKPVEADSGMIGGSYSQEFMVLAETGEDSIKACSKCDYAANVEKQPGDVCPRCQASLETHRGIEVGHIFMLGTKYSDAMKATVLDPQGREQPMIMGCYGIGVSRTVAAAIEQRHDGKGVIWPAALAPFHLQVVPLNVKIEAVREAAERTAQAAATLGYEVLIDDRDERAGIKFNDADLIGVPVQALFGDRTVKEGKLELKRRVDGQTIKIAPEELSNSLRNWLEGN
;
A
#
# COMPACT_ATOMS: atom_id res chain seq x y z
N MET A 1 12.54 -13.35 5.78
CA MET A 1 12.66 -12.06 5.04
C MET A 1 13.13 -11.02 6.04
N VAL A 2 14.38 -10.58 5.95
CA VAL A 2 14.96 -9.69 6.96
C VAL A 2 14.32 -8.32 6.84
N VAL A 3 13.61 -7.88 7.88
CA VAL A 3 13.25 -6.46 8.02
C VAL A 3 14.58 -5.72 8.13
N ASN A 4 15.01 -5.09 7.03
CA ASN A 4 16.24 -4.30 7.03
C ASN A 4 16.01 -3.08 7.92
N MET A 5 16.20 -3.27 9.21
CA MET A 5 16.24 -2.18 10.19
C MET A 5 17.55 -1.42 9.95
N ASN A 6 17.43 -0.16 9.58
CA ASN A 6 18.61 0.71 9.50
C ASN A 6 19.24 0.77 10.91
N PRO A 7 20.43 0.20 11.14
CA PRO A 7 21.02 0.14 12.49
C PRO A 7 21.41 1.52 13.07
N GLN A 8 21.20 2.59 12.31
CA GLN A 8 21.49 3.97 12.74
C GLN A 8 20.26 4.75 13.21
N SER A 9 19.02 4.26 13.02
CA SER A 9 17.85 4.90 13.58
C SER A 9 17.55 4.32 14.96
N LYS A 10 17.82 5.08 16.01
CA LYS A 10 17.29 4.79 17.36
C LYS A 10 15.77 4.74 17.22
N GLY A 11 15.14 3.65 17.66
CA GLY A 11 13.70 3.54 17.74
C GLY A 11 13.14 4.63 18.68
N VAL A 12 11.84 4.88 18.56
CA VAL A 12 11.16 5.93 19.35
C VAL A 12 10.11 5.27 20.22
N VAL A 13 10.05 5.70 21.48
CA VAL A 13 8.94 5.35 22.39
C VAL A 13 7.84 6.41 22.24
N PHE A 14 6.64 5.93 21.91
CA PHE A 14 5.43 6.73 21.82
C PHE A 14 4.55 6.43 23.05
N ARG A 15 3.89 7.44 23.58
CA ARG A 15 2.94 7.31 24.70
C ARG A 15 1.51 7.35 24.19
N TYR A 16 0.70 6.38 24.60
CA TYR A 16 -0.70 6.34 24.16
C TYR A 16 -1.46 7.60 24.60
N SER A 17 -1.19 8.09 25.83
CA SER A 17 -1.83 9.28 26.36
C SER A 17 -1.58 10.57 25.56
N SER A 18 -0.47 10.62 24.80
CA SER A 18 -0.11 11.78 23.98
C SER A 18 -0.41 11.62 22.49
N LEU A 19 -0.93 10.45 22.09
CA LEU A 19 -1.30 10.18 20.71
C LEU A 19 -2.81 10.30 20.50
N PHE A 20 -3.19 10.83 19.34
CA PHE A 20 -4.58 10.86 18.92
C PHE A 20 -4.97 9.51 18.29
N ILE A 21 -5.39 8.56 19.13
CA ILE A 21 -5.85 7.22 18.74
C ILE A 21 -7.29 7.02 19.25
N PRO A 22 -8.30 7.61 18.61
CA PRO A 22 -9.70 7.57 19.04
C PRO A 22 -10.35 6.24 18.64
N THR A 23 -10.07 5.16 19.36
CA THR A 23 -10.71 3.84 19.16
C THR A 23 -12.22 3.89 19.44
N LEU A 24 -12.99 3.09 18.71
CA LEU A 24 -14.42 2.96 18.85
C LEU A 24 -14.77 1.54 19.30
N ARG A 25 -15.72 1.42 20.24
CA ARG A 25 -16.20 0.11 20.72
C ARG A 25 -17.24 -0.49 19.77
N GLU A 26 -18.10 0.35 19.22
CA GLU A 26 -19.20 -0.05 18.37
C GLU A 26 -18.78 -0.09 16.90
N GLU A 27 -19.40 -0.96 16.14
CA GLU A 27 -19.26 -1.01 14.69
C GLU A 27 -20.05 0.11 14.03
N SER A 28 -19.49 0.68 12.98
CA SER A 28 -20.22 1.67 12.17
C SER A 28 -21.17 0.95 11.22
N GLY A 29 -22.47 1.27 11.29
CA GLY A 29 -23.47 0.71 10.37
C GLY A 29 -23.26 1.08 8.89
N GLU A 30 -22.33 2.00 8.59
CA GLU A 30 -21.96 2.37 7.24
C GLU A 30 -20.83 1.52 6.63
N ALA A 31 -20.17 0.69 7.45
CA ALA A 31 -19.01 -0.08 7.00
C ALA A 31 -19.43 -1.49 6.60
N GLU A 32 -19.34 -1.79 5.30
CA GLU A 32 -19.78 -3.05 4.71
C GLU A 32 -18.75 -4.17 4.78
N ILE A 33 -17.44 -3.84 4.76
CA ILE A 33 -16.36 -4.82 4.78
C ILE A 33 -15.46 -4.66 5.99
N VAL A 34 -14.72 -5.72 6.32
CA VAL A 34 -13.92 -5.81 7.55
C VAL A 34 -12.84 -4.74 7.64
N SER A 35 -12.12 -4.48 6.55
CA SER A 35 -11.08 -3.44 6.55
C SER A 35 -11.65 -2.06 6.87
N HIS A 36 -12.80 -1.71 6.30
CA HIS A 36 -13.47 -0.43 6.58
C HIS A 36 -13.89 -0.33 8.04
N GLN A 37 -14.53 -1.40 8.59
CA GLN A 37 -14.94 -1.46 9.99
C GLN A 37 -13.74 -1.32 10.95
N LEU A 38 -12.68 -2.10 10.72
CA LEU A 38 -11.50 -2.09 11.59
C LEU A 38 -10.71 -0.78 11.49
N MET A 39 -10.58 -0.18 10.31
CA MET A 39 -9.91 1.12 10.17
C MET A 39 -10.67 2.24 10.91
N LEU A 40 -12.00 2.24 10.89
CA LEU A 40 -12.81 3.18 11.68
C LEU A 40 -12.65 2.92 13.17
N ARG A 41 -12.81 1.66 13.61
CA ARG A 41 -12.76 1.27 15.02
C ARG A 41 -11.39 1.50 15.66
N ALA A 42 -10.32 1.16 14.93
CA ALA A 42 -8.94 1.36 15.41
C ALA A 42 -8.49 2.83 15.40
N GLY A 43 -9.32 3.76 14.94
CA GLY A 43 -8.94 5.17 14.86
C GLY A 43 -7.87 5.43 13.78
N MET A 44 -7.96 4.76 12.64
CA MET A 44 -7.06 4.97 11.49
C MET A 44 -7.61 5.96 10.49
N ILE A 45 -8.93 6.00 10.32
CA ILE A 45 -9.61 6.89 9.38
C ILE A 45 -10.86 7.52 10.00
N ARG A 46 -11.29 8.66 9.42
CA ARG A 46 -12.64 9.23 9.62
C ARG A 46 -13.19 9.69 8.28
N LYS A 47 -14.48 9.42 8.06
CA LYS A 47 -15.19 9.85 6.87
C LYS A 47 -15.42 11.37 6.93
N LEU A 48 -15.05 12.07 5.88
CA LEU A 48 -15.37 13.48 5.68
C LEU A 48 -16.60 13.61 4.78
N ALA A 49 -16.61 12.89 3.65
CA ALA A 49 -17.70 12.81 2.71
C ALA A 49 -17.72 11.40 2.06
N ALA A 50 -18.70 11.12 1.21
CA ALA A 50 -18.75 9.85 0.49
C ALA A 50 -17.47 9.63 -0.34
N GLY A 51 -16.71 8.58 -0.03
CA GLY A 51 -15.45 8.26 -0.69
C GLY A 51 -14.27 9.18 -0.36
N ILE A 52 -14.40 10.07 0.62
CA ILE A 52 -13.34 10.99 1.06
C ILE A 52 -13.12 10.79 2.56
N TYR A 53 -11.87 10.47 2.95
CA TYR A 53 -11.51 10.09 4.30
C TYR A 53 -10.29 10.88 4.79
N THR A 54 -10.35 11.30 6.06
CA THR A 54 -9.17 11.77 6.77
C THR A 54 -8.41 10.56 7.31
N LEU A 55 -7.13 10.45 6.98
CA LEU A 55 -6.21 9.50 7.62
C LEU A 55 -5.78 10.10 8.97
N LEU A 56 -6.09 9.40 10.05
CA LEU A 56 -5.65 9.77 11.39
C LEU A 56 -4.21 9.31 11.62
N PRO A 57 -3.52 9.78 12.69
CA PRO A 57 -2.10 9.50 12.90
C PRO A 57 -1.72 8.02 12.79
N LEU A 58 -2.55 7.11 13.31
CA LEU A 58 -2.30 5.68 13.26
C LEU A 58 -2.38 5.14 11.81
N GLY A 59 -3.42 5.54 11.07
CA GLY A 59 -3.58 5.15 9.66
C GLY A 59 -2.48 5.70 8.76
N LEU A 60 -2.07 6.96 9.00
CA LEU A 60 -0.97 7.57 8.27
C LEU A 60 0.38 6.85 8.53
N ARG A 61 0.62 6.38 9.76
CA ARG A 61 1.84 5.59 10.05
C ARG A 61 1.90 4.31 9.21
N VAL A 62 0.80 3.59 9.09
CA VAL A 62 0.73 2.37 8.26
C VAL A 62 0.92 2.72 6.78
N LEU A 63 0.24 3.76 6.29
CA LEU A 63 0.36 4.23 4.91
C LEU A 63 1.81 4.58 4.56
N ASN A 64 2.50 5.34 5.42
CA ASN A 64 3.91 5.72 5.22
C ASN A 64 4.85 4.50 5.17
N LYS A 65 4.51 3.40 5.84
CA LYS A 65 5.29 2.15 5.75
C LYS A 65 5.12 1.47 4.39
N VAL A 66 3.90 1.46 3.86
CA VAL A 66 3.66 0.98 2.47
C VAL A 66 4.41 1.86 1.47
N GLU A 67 4.31 3.19 1.59
CA GLU A 67 5.05 4.12 0.73
C GLU A 67 6.57 3.89 0.77
N ARG A 68 7.12 3.68 1.97
CA ARG A 68 8.56 3.39 2.12
C ARG A 68 8.97 2.13 1.38
N ILE A 69 8.21 1.04 1.52
CA ILE A 69 8.47 -0.21 0.80
C ILE A 69 8.42 0.03 -0.71
N ILE A 70 7.44 0.78 -1.18
CA ILE A 70 7.30 1.13 -2.60
C ILE A 70 8.52 1.93 -3.07
N ARG A 71 8.93 3.00 -2.38
CA ARG A 71 10.10 3.82 -2.75
C ARG A 71 11.37 2.99 -2.84
N GLU A 72 11.61 2.14 -1.84
CA GLU A 72 12.80 1.28 -1.81
C GLU A 72 12.86 0.34 -3.02
N GLU A 73 11.74 -0.29 -3.40
CA GLU A 73 11.71 -1.22 -4.53
C GLU A 73 11.70 -0.50 -5.90
N MET A 74 11.06 0.66 -6.00
CA MET A 74 11.10 1.48 -7.21
C MET A 74 12.52 2.01 -7.46
N ASN A 75 13.18 2.53 -6.44
CA ASN A 75 14.58 2.97 -6.53
C ASN A 75 15.53 1.82 -6.87
N ARG A 76 15.33 0.63 -6.28
CA ARG A 76 16.08 -0.59 -6.63
C ARG A 76 15.89 -1.00 -8.09
N ALA A 77 14.72 -0.77 -8.65
CA ALA A 77 14.43 -1.04 -10.06
C ALA A 77 15.02 0.03 -11.02
N GLY A 78 15.64 1.09 -10.47
CA GLY A 78 16.25 2.18 -11.24
C GLY A 78 15.27 3.28 -11.65
N ALA A 79 14.05 3.28 -11.11
CA ALA A 79 13.10 4.36 -11.33
C ALA A 79 13.44 5.59 -10.46
N GLN A 80 13.12 6.79 -10.95
CA GLN A 80 13.43 8.07 -10.29
C GLN A 80 12.15 8.74 -9.83
N GLU A 81 12.11 9.17 -8.55
CA GLU A 81 10.95 9.84 -7.97
C GLU A 81 10.87 11.31 -8.42
N LEU A 82 9.67 11.75 -8.77
CA LEU A 82 9.33 13.15 -9.04
C LEU A 82 7.95 13.45 -8.44
N LEU A 83 7.48 14.69 -8.49
CA LEU A 83 6.14 15.08 -8.07
C LEU A 83 5.52 15.98 -9.13
N MET A 84 4.42 15.54 -9.73
CA MET A 84 3.67 16.26 -10.75
C MET A 84 2.46 17.00 -10.15
N PRO A 85 1.96 18.06 -10.80
CA PRO A 85 0.78 18.78 -10.31
C PRO A 85 -0.47 17.90 -10.27
N MET A 86 -1.30 18.09 -9.23
CA MET A 86 -2.62 17.46 -9.11
C MET A 86 -3.64 18.10 -10.03
N VAL A 87 -3.57 19.43 -10.19
CA VAL A 87 -4.42 20.20 -11.11
C VAL A 87 -3.77 20.20 -12.48
N GLN A 88 -4.51 19.73 -13.47
CA GLN A 88 -4.02 19.50 -14.82
C GLN A 88 -4.80 20.35 -15.84
N PRO A 89 -4.11 21.02 -16.80
CA PRO A 89 -4.77 21.80 -17.83
C PRO A 89 -5.50 20.91 -18.83
N ALA A 90 -6.68 21.35 -19.28
CA ALA A 90 -7.52 20.60 -20.21
C ALA A 90 -6.83 20.32 -21.55
N GLU A 91 -5.94 21.21 -21.99
CA GLU A 91 -5.25 21.12 -23.26
C GLU A 91 -4.48 19.82 -23.43
N LEU A 92 -3.79 19.34 -22.38
CA LEU A 92 -3.06 18.05 -22.42
C LEU A 92 -4.01 16.88 -22.65
N TRP A 93 -5.17 16.88 -21.99
CA TRP A 93 -6.20 15.87 -22.13
C TRP A 93 -6.91 15.93 -23.48
N GLN A 94 -7.00 17.12 -24.06
CA GLN A 94 -7.55 17.34 -25.40
C GLN A 94 -6.61 16.80 -26.48
N GLU A 95 -5.28 16.95 -26.33
CA GLU A 95 -4.29 16.39 -27.25
C GLU A 95 -4.45 14.87 -27.40
N THR A 96 -4.73 14.15 -26.32
CA THR A 96 -4.93 12.69 -26.33
C THR A 96 -6.37 12.28 -26.67
N GLY A 97 -7.30 13.23 -26.77
CA GLY A 97 -8.73 12.98 -26.93
C GLY A 97 -9.43 12.48 -25.66
N ARG A 98 -8.70 12.25 -24.57
CA ARG A 98 -9.25 11.70 -23.32
C ARG A 98 -10.11 12.70 -22.56
N TRP A 99 -10.03 14.01 -22.83
CA TRP A 99 -10.93 15.01 -22.24
C TRP A 99 -12.39 14.66 -22.43
N GLN A 100 -12.75 14.15 -23.60
CA GLN A 100 -14.12 13.73 -23.91
C GLN A 100 -14.39 12.28 -23.49
N GLN A 101 -13.43 11.39 -23.71
CA GLN A 101 -13.59 9.95 -23.55
C GLN A 101 -13.63 9.49 -22.09
N TYR A 102 -12.94 10.18 -21.16
CA TYR A 102 -12.82 9.76 -19.75
C TYR A 102 -14.15 9.82 -18.98
N GLY A 103 -15.11 10.56 -19.50
CA GLY A 103 -16.45 10.60 -18.93
C GLY A 103 -16.56 11.46 -17.67
N LYS A 104 -17.54 11.09 -16.82
CA LYS A 104 -17.92 11.88 -15.63
C LYS A 104 -16.97 11.69 -14.45
N GLU A 105 -16.16 10.64 -14.44
CA GLU A 105 -15.17 10.42 -13.38
C GLU A 105 -14.04 11.45 -13.38
N LEU A 106 -13.83 12.14 -14.52
CA LEU A 106 -12.92 13.26 -14.61
C LEU A 106 -13.57 14.51 -14.01
N LEU A 107 -13.17 14.89 -12.80
CA LEU A 107 -13.67 16.10 -12.17
C LEU A 107 -13.06 17.33 -12.83
N ARG A 108 -13.87 18.03 -13.63
CA ARG A 108 -13.50 19.25 -14.36
C ARG A 108 -13.80 20.49 -13.53
N LEU A 109 -12.95 21.49 -13.64
CA LEU A 109 -13.08 22.78 -12.95
C LEU A 109 -12.61 23.92 -13.86
N LYS A 110 -12.97 25.13 -13.51
CA LYS A 110 -12.48 26.35 -14.16
C LYS A 110 -11.66 27.17 -13.18
N ASP A 111 -10.60 27.78 -13.67
CA ASP A 111 -9.90 28.79 -12.89
C ASP A 111 -10.64 30.15 -12.94
N ARG A 112 -10.09 31.16 -12.23
CA ARG A 112 -10.67 32.51 -12.20
C ARG A 112 -10.71 33.23 -13.55
N HIS A 113 -10.05 32.69 -14.57
CA HIS A 113 -10.00 33.22 -15.94
C HIS A 113 -10.81 32.35 -16.90
N ASP A 114 -11.72 31.49 -16.40
CA ASP A 114 -12.55 30.57 -17.17
C ASP A 114 -11.78 29.53 -17.99
N ARG A 115 -10.51 29.28 -17.67
CA ARG A 115 -9.74 28.21 -18.32
C ARG A 115 -10.10 26.86 -17.71
N ASP A 116 -10.23 25.86 -18.58
CA ASP A 116 -10.59 24.50 -18.17
C ASP A 116 -9.39 23.73 -17.59
N PHE A 117 -9.62 23.08 -16.45
CA PHE A 117 -8.71 22.20 -15.75
C PHE A 117 -9.45 20.93 -15.28
N CYS A 118 -8.70 19.94 -14.80
CA CYS A 118 -9.25 18.83 -14.03
C CYS A 118 -8.38 18.49 -12.83
N LEU A 119 -8.96 17.77 -11.86
CA LEU A 119 -8.18 17.04 -10.87
C LEU A 119 -7.68 15.75 -11.47
N GLY A 120 -6.38 15.48 -11.34
CA GLY A 120 -5.72 14.34 -11.99
C GLY A 120 -6.21 12.98 -11.48
N PRO A 121 -6.94 12.20 -12.28
CA PRO A 121 -7.24 10.80 -11.95
C PRO A 121 -6.06 9.87 -12.26
N THR A 122 -5.15 10.33 -13.11
CA THR A 122 -3.91 9.72 -13.58
C THR A 122 -3.02 10.77 -14.26
N HIS A 123 -1.78 10.47 -14.66
CA HIS A 123 -0.82 11.48 -15.13
C HIS A 123 -0.10 11.11 -16.44
N GLU A 124 -0.67 10.26 -17.29
CA GLU A 124 -0.06 9.91 -18.59
C GLU A 124 0.24 11.15 -19.43
N GLU A 125 -0.72 12.08 -19.52
CA GLU A 125 -0.58 13.30 -20.29
C GLU A 125 0.51 14.22 -19.72
N VAL A 126 0.52 14.39 -18.41
CA VAL A 126 1.47 15.31 -17.74
C VAL A 126 2.90 14.81 -17.86
N ILE A 127 3.13 13.50 -17.66
CA ILE A 127 4.47 12.93 -17.76
C ILE A 127 4.96 12.90 -19.22
N THR A 128 4.06 12.66 -20.17
CA THR A 128 4.39 12.70 -21.59
C THR A 128 4.78 14.11 -22.02
N ASP A 129 4.06 15.13 -21.54
CA ASP A 129 4.42 16.54 -21.81
C ASP A 129 5.78 16.91 -21.21
N LEU A 130 6.08 16.46 -19.99
CA LEU A 130 7.40 16.65 -19.40
C LEU A 130 8.49 16.00 -20.24
N VAL A 131 8.33 14.70 -20.54
CA VAL A 131 9.39 13.93 -21.23
C VAL A 131 9.59 14.40 -22.66
N ARG A 132 8.55 14.76 -23.43
CA ARG A 132 8.72 15.31 -24.80
C ARG A 132 9.50 16.62 -24.84
N ARG A 133 9.56 17.37 -23.74
CA ARG A 133 10.32 18.62 -23.63
C ARG A 133 11.77 18.39 -23.23
N GLU A 134 12.04 17.38 -22.41
CA GLU A 134 13.34 17.17 -21.78
C GLU A 134 14.20 16.09 -22.46
N VAL A 135 13.56 15.07 -23.05
CA VAL A 135 14.26 13.93 -23.69
C VAL A 135 14.30 14.14 -25.20
N ARG A 136 15.53 14.24 -25.76
CA ARG A 136 15.78 14.58 -27.18
C ARG A 136 16.49 13.49 -27.96
N SER A 137 17.16 12.58 -27.25
CA SER A 137 18.04 11.58 -27.89
C SER A 137 17.84 10.22 -27.26
N TYR A 138 17.96 9.17 -28.08
CA TYR A 138 17.96 7.78 -27.64
C TYR A 138 18.94 7.48 -26.50
N ARG A 139 20.02 8.28 -26.37
CA ARG A 139 21.03 8.10 -25.31
C ARG A 139 20.48 8.40 -23.90
N GLN A 140 19.34 9.08 -23.81
CA GLN A 140 18.66 9.39 -22.56
C GLN A 140 17.63 8.31 -22.17
N LEU A 141 17.43 7.32 -23.05
CA LEU A 141 16.53 6.17 -22.84
C LEU A 141 17.31 4.90 -22.46
N PRO A 142 16.72 3.95 -21.74
CA PRO A 142 15.39 4.05 -21.16
C PRO A 142 15.36 4.98 -19.95
N VAL A 143 14.23 5.63 -19.70
CA VAL A 143 13.97 6.40 -18.49
C VAL A 143 12.66 5.94 -17.85
N THR A 144 12.69 5.73 -16.53
CA THR A 144 11.49 5.40 -15.74
C THR A 144 11.35 6.41 -14.61
N LEU A 145 10.22 7.10 -14.60
CA LEU A 145 9.88 8.13 -13.62
C LEU A 145 8.66 7.69 -12.83
N TYR A 146 8.59 8.01 -11.53
CA TYR A 146 7.43 7.69 -10.71
C TYR A 146 7.12 8.76 -9.69
N GLN A 147 5.89 8.78 -9.22
CA GLN A 147 5.45 9.60 -8.10
C GLN A 147 4.59 8.78 -7.13
N ILE A 148 4.46 9.28 -5.90
CA ILE A 148 3.41 8.88 -4.97
C ILE A 148 2.58 10.13 -4.72
N GLN A 149 1.34 10.16 -5.24
CA GLN A 149 0.52 11.36 -5.34
C GLN A 149 -0.94 11.03 -5.12
N MET A 150 -1.66 11.96 -4.50
CA MET A 150 -3.12 11.90 -4.44
C MET A 150 -3.71 11.88 -5.85
N LYS A 151 -4.77 11.11 -6.02
CA LYS A 151 -5.60 11.08 -7.23
C LYS A 151 -7.04 11.37 -6.85
N PHE A 152 -7.78 11.94 -7.78
CA PHE A 152 -9.20 12.14 -7.63
C PHE A 152 -9.95 11.52 -8.81
N ARG A 153 -10.88 10.63 -8.50
CA ARG A 153 -11.84 10.06 -9.47
C ARG A 153 -13.25 10.28 -8.93
N ASP A 154 -14.09 10.95 -9.69
CA ASP A 154 -15.47 11.21 -9.27
C ASP A 154 -16.33 9.95 -9.39
N GLU A 155 -15.92 8.94 -8.63
CA GLU A 155 -16.54 7.61 -8.58
C GLU A 155 -18.03 7.73 -8.21
N ILE A 156 -18.88 7.17 -9.03
CA ILE A 156 -20.34 7.26 -8.88
C ILE A 156 -20.85 6.53 -7.63
N ARG A 157 -20.16 5.45 -7.22
CA ARG A 157 -20.54 4.61 -6.06
C ARG A 157 -19.30 4.31 -5.22
N PRO A 158 -18.77 5.30 -4.50
CA PRO A 158 -17.67 5.05 -3.59
C PRO A 158 -18.15 4.14 -2.45
N ARG A 159 -17.38 3.10 -2.15
CA ARG A 159 -17.71 2.09 -1.15
C ARG A 159 -16.47 1.48 -0.53
N PHE A 160 -16.66 0.70 0.54
CA PHE A 160 -15.57 -0.05 1.17
C PHE A 160 -14.43 0.81 1.73
N GLY A 161 -14.76 2.02 2.24
CA GLY A 161 -13.77 2.90 2.85
C GLY A 161 -12.70 3.38 1.86
N VAL A 162 -11.43 3.21 2.23
CA VAL A 162 -10.29 3.59 1.38
C VAL A 162 -10.00 2.58 0.26
N MET A 163 -10.74 1.49 0.18
CA MET A 163 -10.60 0.50 -0.90
C MET A 163 -11.05 1.08 -2.25
N ARG A 164 -12.18 1.80 -2.26
CA ARG A 164 -12.75 2.45 -3.45
C ARG A 164 -13.27 3.84 -3.11
N GLY A 165 -12.32 4.71 -2.73
CA GLY A 165 -12.57 6.12 -2.46
C GLY A 165 -12.52 6.96 -3.73
N ARG A 166 -13.04 8.22 -3.64
CA ARG A 166 -12.93 9.24 -4.69
C ARG A 166 -11.55 9.92 -4.66
N GLU A 167 -11.02 10.13 -3.47
CA GLU A 167 -9.68 10.66 -3.24
C GLU A 167 -8.81 9.57 -2.60
N PHE A 168 -7.66 9.27 -3.20
CA PHE A 168 -6.81 8.17 -2.76
C PHE A 168 -5.35 8.38 -3.16
N LEU A 169 -4.45 7.78 -2.41
CA LEU A 169 -3.02 7.81 -2.71
C LEU A 169 -2.64 6.69 -3.67
N MET A 170 -1.97 7.07 -4.76
CA MET A 170 -1.46 6.14 -5.78
C MET A 170 0.03 6.36 -5.99
N LYS A 171 0.78 5.26 -6.15
CA LYS A 171 2.05 5.29 -6.84
C LYS A 171 1.79 5.05 -8.33
N ASP A 172 2.16 5.97 -9.15
CA ASP A 172 2.14 5.83 -10.60
C ASP A 172 3.53 6.04 -11.18
N ALA A 173 3.94 5.11 -12.05
CA ALA A 173 5.22 5.14 -12.74
C ALA A 173 5.02 5.03 -14.24
N TYR A 174 5.99 5.54 -14.98
CA TYR A 174 5.95 5.63 -16.43
C TYR A 174 7.34 5.34 -16.97
N SER A 175 7.44 4.39 -17.90
CA SER A 175 8.67 4.13 -18.65
C SER A 175 8.59 4.69 -20.07
N PHE A 176 9.71 5.13 -20.57
CA PHE A 176 9.91 5.58 -21.95
C PHE A 176 11.12 4.84 -22.52
N ASP A 177 10.91 4.18 -23.63
CA ASP A 177 11.86 3.28 -24.25
C ASP A 177 11.98 3.60 -25.74
N LEU A 178 13.10 3.22 -26.36
CA LEU A 178 13.34 3.46 -27.78
C LEU A 178 12.57 2.48 -28.66
N ASP A 179 12.46 1.23 -28.23
CA ASP A 179 11.90 0.13 -29.00
C ASP A 179 11.12 -0.86 -28.14
N ASP A 180 10.44 -1.81 -28.77
CA ASP A 180 9.65 -2.82 -28.09
C ASP A 180 10.47 -3.73 -27.17
N ALA A 181 11.74 -3.99 -27.49
CA ALA A 181 12.61 -4.80 -26.65
C ALA A 181 12.94 -4.08 -25.34
N GLY A 182 13.26 -2.78 -25.43
CA GLY A 182 13.44 -1.89 -24.27
C GLY A 182 12.18 -1.82 -23.43
N ALA A 183 11.02 -1.57 -24.04
CA ALA A 183 9.73 -1.50 -23.34
C ALA A 183 9.39 -2.80 -22.59
N ARG A 184 9.63 -3.96 -23.20
CA ARG A 184 9.46 -5.27 -22.52
C ARG A 184 10.41 -5.43 -21.34
N SER A 185 11.67 -5.00 -21.50
CA SER A 185 12.64 -5.03 -20.39
C SER A 185 12.21 -4.14 -19.23
N SER A 186 11.74 -2.93 -19.51
CA SER A 186 11.17 -2.01 -18.51
C SER A 186 9.94 -2.60 -17.82
N TYR A 187 9.04 -3.22 -18.58
CA TYR A 187 7.85 -3.91 -18.07
C TYR A 187 8.21 -5.04 -17.09
N GLU A 188 9.12 -5.94 -17.46
CA GLU A 188 9.53 -7.05 -16.59
C GLU A 188 10.24 -6.56 -15.32
N LYS A 189 11.05 -5.49 -15.40
CA LYS A 189 11.65 -4.85 -14.20
C LYS A 189 10.57 -4.32 -13.25
N MET A 190 9.53 -3.66 -13.77
CA MET A 190 8.44 -3.15 -12.96
C MET A 190 7.59 -4.28 -12.37
N LYS A 191 7.31 -5.31 -13.14
CA LYS A 191 6.60 -6.53 -12.67
C LYS A 191 7.33 -7.17 -11.49
N GLU A 192 8.64 -7.32 -11.59
CA GLU A 192 9.45 -7.88 -10.51
C GLU A 192 9.52 -6.95 -9.28
N ALA A 193 9.58 -5.63 -9.47
CA ALA A 193 9.49 -4.66 -8.38
C ALA A 193 8.15 -4.77 -7.64
N TYR A 194 7.04 -4.90 -8.36
CA TYR A 194 5.70 -5.07 -7.79
C TYR A 194 5.58 -6.37 -6.99
N ARG A 195 6.13 -7.46 -7.52
CA ARG A 195 6.16 -8.74 -6.80
C ARG A 195 6.84 -8.55 -5.43
N ARG A 196 8.03 -7.93 -5.40
CA ARG A 196 8.76 -7.67 -4.15
C ARG A 196 8.01 -6.71 -3.22
N ILE A 197 7.35 -5.66 -3.76
CA ILE A 197 6.55 -4.73 -2.95
C ILE A 197 5.46 -5.48 -2.20
N PHE A 198 4.66 -6.27 -2.89
CA PHE A 198 3.53 -6.95 -2.27
C PHE A 198 3.95 -8.11 -1.35
N GLU A 199 5.03 -8.82 -1.68
CA GLU A 199 5.65 -9.80 -0.78
C GLU A 199 6.15 -9.14 0.52
N ARG A 200 6.82 -8.00 0.42
CA ARG A 200 7.28 -7.23 1.58
C ARG A 200 6.13 -6.66 2.41
N CYS A 201 5.02 -6.34 1.78
CA CYS A 201 3.78 -5.98 2.48
C CYS A 201 3.09 -7.19 3.12
N GLY A 202 3.60 -8.40 2.96
CA GLY A 202 3.05 -9.63 3.53
C GLY A 202 1.75 -10.08 2.89
N LEU A 203 1.50 -9.70 1.63
CA LEU A 203 0.28 -10.02 0.90
C LEU A 203 0.40 -11.35 0.15
N ARG A 204 -0.69 -12.11 0.11
CA ARG A 204 -0.87 -13.24 -0.80
C ARG A 204 -1.59 -12.73 -2.04
N PHE A 205 -0.93 -12.75 -3.16
CA PHE A 205 -1.43 -12.17 -4.41
C PHE A 205 -1.12 -13.05 -5.63
N LYS A 206 -1.78 -12.77 -6.74
CA LYS A 206 -1.52 -13.36 -8.06
C LYS A 206 -1.43 -12.24 -9.10
N PRO A 207 -0.38 -12.22 -9.95
CA PRO A 207 -0.43 -11.46 -11.20
C PRO A 207 -1.42 -12.14 -12.15
N VAL A 208 -2.38 -11.39 -12.70
CA VAL A 208 -3.39 -11.91 -13.61
C VAL A 208 -3.37 -11.14 -14.93
N GLU A 209 -3.60 -11.82 -16.03
CA GLU A 209 -3.78 -11.16 -17.33
C GLU A 209 -5.11 -10.41 -17.33
N ALA A 210 -5.08 -9.12 -17.70
CA ALA A 210 -6.20 -8.20 -17.61
C ALA A 210 -6.47 -7.48 -18.94
N ASP A 211 -7.63 -6.83 -19.03
CA ASP A 211 -7.95 -5.90 -20.10
C ASP A 211 -7.29 -4.54 -19.84
N SER A 212 -6.78 -3.90 -20.88
CA SER A 212 -6.13 -2.58 -20.77
C SER A 212 -7.10 -1.41 -20.61
N GLY A 213 -8.39 -1.62 -20.82
CA GLY A 213 -9.46 -0.64 -20.64
C GLY A 213 -9.19 0.71 -21.32
N MET A 214 -9.61 1.80 -20.64
CA MET A 214 -9.45 3.17 -21.14
C MET A 214 -8.00 3.68 -21.12
N ILE A 215 -7.13 3.10 -20.30
CA ILE A 215 -5.70 3.40 -20.31
C ILE A 215 -5.13 3.01 -21.66
N GLY A 216 -5.53 1.84 -22.18
CA GLY A 216 -5.13 1.31 -23.48
C GLY A 216 -3.80 0.58 -23.44
N GLY A 217 -3.31 0.23 -24.64
CA GLY A 217 -2.10 -0.55 -24.81
C GLY A 217 -2.40 -1.98 -25.29
N SER A 218 -1.35 -2.74 -25.58
CA SER A 218 -1.44 -4.08 -26.18
C SER A 218 -1.50 -5.21 -25.15
N TYR A 219 -1.05 -4.95 -23.91
CA TYR A 219 -0.93 -5.96 -22.87
C TYR A 219 -0.95 -5.33 -21.48
N SER A 220 -1.65 -5.97 -20.55
CA SER A 220 -1.65 -5.54 -19.15
C SER A 220 -1.78 -6.71 -18.17
N GLN A 221 -1.30 -6.52 -16.95
CA GLN A 221 -1.47 -7.45 -15.83
C GLN A 221 -1.86 -6.69 -14.57
N GLU A 222 -2.81 -7.26 -13.83
CA GLU A 222 -3.21 -6.81 -12.51
C GLU A 222 -2.56 -7.68 -11.43
N PHE A 223 -2.25 -7.05 -10.30
CA PHE A 223 -1.83 -7.76 -9.08
C PHE A 223 -3.03 -7.86 -8.15
N MET A 224 -3.58 -9.07 -8.07
CA MET A 224 -4.79 -9.38 -7.32
C MET A 224 -4.46 -9.99 -5.98
N VAL A 225 -4.81 -9.30 -4.90
CA VAL A 225 -4.77 -9.84 -3.54
C VAL A 225 -5.97 -10.75 -3.33
N LEU A 226 -5.72 -12.00 -2.96
CA LEU A 226 -6.78 -12.99 -2.76
C LEU A 226 -7.54 -12.70 -1.47
N ALA A 227 -8.80 -12.31 -1.57
CA ALA A 227 -9.68 -12.02 -0.45
C ALA A 227 -11.14 -12.26 -0.85
N GLU A 228 -11.94 -12.84 0.05
CA GLU A 228 -13.36 -13.15 -0.21
C GLU A 228 -14.20 -11.89 -0.48
N THR A 229 -13.82 -10.78 0.12
CA THR A 229 -14.43 -9.45 -0.07
C THR A 229 -14.00 -8.75 -1.37
N GLY A 230 -13.12 -9.37 -2.18
CA GLY A 230 -12.67 -8.82 -3.46
C GLY A 230 -13.83 -8.58 -4.43
N GLU A 231 -13.76 -7.48 -5.19
CA GLU A 231 -14.78 -7.14 -6.18
C GLU A 231 -14.64 -7.95 -7.47
N ASP A 232 -13.40 -8.31 -7.84
CA ASP A 232 -13.10 -8.98 -9.09
C ASP A 232 -13.07 -10.49 -8.92
N SER A 233 -13.46 -11.20 -9.97
CA SER A 233 -13.35 -12.65 -10.04
C SER A 233 -12.20 -13.03 -10.94
N ILE A 234 -11.31 -13.88 -10.45
CA ILE A 234 -10.16 -14.39 -11.19
C ILE A 234 -10.18 -15.91 -11.24
N LYS A 235 -9.62 -16.47 -12.30
CA LYS A 235 -9.33 -17.88 -12.44
C LYS A 235 -7.84 -18.13 -12.29
N ALA A 236 -7.46 -18.97 -11.33
CA ALA A 236 -6.08 -19.32 -11.07
C ALA A 236 -5.85 -20.83 -11.27
N CYS A 237 -4.72 -21.17 -11.86
CA CYS A 237 -4.38 -22.57 -12.07
C CYS A 237 -3.96 -23.24 -10.75
N SER A 238 -4.44 -24.47 -10.54
CA SER A 238 -4.09 -25.29 -9.39
C SER A 238 -2.67 -25.89 -9.48
N LYS A 239 -2.04 -25.92 -10.69
CA LYS A 239 -0.75 -26.57 -10.93
C LYS A 239 0.38 -25.66 -11.41
N CYS A 240 0.07 -24.50 -12.00
CA CYS A 240 1.09 -23.54 -12.46
C CYS A 240 0.76 -22.12 -12.01
N ASP A 241 1.58 -21.14 -12.37
CA ASP A 241 1.44 -19.72 -11.99
C ASP A 241 0.41 -18.96 -12.83
N TYR A 242 -0.26 -19.59 -13.80
CA TYR A 242 -1.24 -18.94 -14.64
C TYR A 242 -2.46 -18.49 -13.83
N ALA A 243 -2.84 -17.21 -14.03
CA ALA A 243 -4.10 -16.67 -13.58
C ALA A 243 -4.56 -15.56 -14.56
N ALA A 244 -5.87 -15.38 -14.67
CA ALA A 244 -6.48 -14.37 -15.52
C ALA A 244 -7.84 -13.93 -14.94
N ASN A 245 -8.30 -12.72 -15.29
CA ASN A 245 -9.66 -12.30 -15.02
C ASN A 245 -10.66 -13.22 -15.74
N VAL A 246 -11.81 -13.47 -15.12
CA VAL A 246 -12.84 -14.38 -15.68
C VAL A 246 -13.32 -13.92 -17.06
N GLU A 247 -13.25 -12.62 -17.34
CA GLU A 247 -13.61 -12.05 -18.65
C GLU A 247 -12.61 -12.46 -19.75
N LYS A 248 -11.32 -12.58 -19.40
CA LYS A 248 -10.26 -13.03 -20.32
C LYS A 248 -10.19 -14.55 -20.45
N GLN A 249 -10.55 -15.27 -19.39
CA GLN A 249 -10.50 -16.73 -19.35
C GLN A 249 -11.88 -17.28 -18.90
N PRO A 250 -12.89 -17.37 -19.78
CA PRO A 250 -14.20 -17.88 -19.41
C PRO A 250 -14.23 -19.42 -19.17
N GLY A 251 -13.27 -20.15 -19.74
CA GLY A 251 -13.16 -21.62 -19.55
C GLY A 251 -12.50 -22.02 -18.24
N ASP A 252 -12.66 -23.28 -17.83
CA ASP A 252 -12.14 -23.84 -16.58
C ASP A 252 -10.86 -24.68 -16.74
N VAL A 253 -10.22 -24.57 -17.91
CA VAL A 253 -8.99 -25.31 -18.24
C VAL A 253 -7.84 -24.32 -18.45
N CYS A 254 -6.71 -24.58 -17.80
CA CYS A 254 -5.52 -23.75 -17.92
C CYS A 254 -4.92 -23.84 -19.33
N PRO A 255 -4.74 -22.72 -20.04
CA PRO A 255 -4.17 -22.72 -21.39
C PRO A 255 -2.68 -23.12 -21.42
N ARG A 256 -1.97 -23.04 -20.27
CA ARG A 256 -0.52 -23.35 -20.20
C ARG A 256 -0.26 -24.83 -19.89
N CYS A 257 -1.01 -25.42 -18.96
CA CYS A 257 -0.71 -26.78 -18.47
C CYS A 257 -1.90 -27.75 -18.49
N GLN A 258 -3.05 -27.32 -19.03
CA GLN A 258 -4.28 -28.11 -19.16
C GLN A 258 -4.88 -28.60 -17.82
N ALA A 259 -4.42 -28.10 -16.69
CA ALA A 259 -5.02 -28.37 -15.39
C ALA A 259 -6.31 -27.55 -15.17
N SER A 260 -7.10 -27.90 -14.14
CA SER A 260 -8.28 -27.13 -13.75
C SER A 260 -7.91 -25.75 -13.26
N LEU A 261 -8.78 -24.78 -13.56
CA LEU A 261 -8.75 -23.44 -12.99
C LEU A 261 -9.75 -23.34 -11.84
N GLU A 262 -9.33 -22.72 -10.76
CA GLU A 262 -10.18 -22.41 -9.60
C GLU A 262 -10.56 -20.94 -9.62
N THR A 263 -11.82 -20.65 -9.27
CA THR A 263 -12.30 -19.26 -9.20
C THR A 263 -12.04 -18.71 -7.80
N HIS A 264 -11.43 -17.53 -7.74
CA HIS A 264 -11.17 -16.79 -6.51
C HIS A 264 -11.69 -15.36 -6.63
N ARG A 265 -11.95 -14.72 -5.49
CA ARG A 265 -12.19 -13.28 -5.41
C ARG A 265 -10.88 -12.56 -5.17
N GLY A 266 -10.72 -11.38 -5.80
CA GLY A 266 -9.49 -10.60 -5.74
C GLY A 266 -9.73 -9.12 -5.54
N ILE A 267 -8.76 -8.46 -4.89
CA ILE A 267 -8.67 -7.00 -4.75
C ILE A 267 -7.51 -6.55 -5.62
N GLU A 268 -7.76 -5.75 -6.65
CA GLU A 268 -6.74 -5.14 -7.49
C GLU A 268 -5.93 -4.11 -6.69
N VAL A 269 -4.68 -4.41 -6.36
CA VAL A 269 -3.78 -3.49 -5.63
C VAL A 269 -2.77 -2.80 -6.55
N GLY A 270 -2.52 -3.35 -7.72
CA GLY A 270 -1.62 -2.79 -8.71
C GLY A 270 -1.95 -3.25 -10.12
N HIS A 271 -1.59 -2.42 -11.11
CA HIS A 271 -1.80 -2.69 -12.53
C HIS A 271 -0.61 -2.18 -13.32
N ILE A 272 -0.14 -2.98 -14.28
CA ILE A 272 0.99 -2.66 -15.15
C ILE A 272 0.58 -2.82 -16.62
N PHE A 273 0.96 -1.84 -17.45
CA PHE A 273 0.52 -1.72 -18.84
C PHE A 273 1.68 -1.52 -19.80
N MET A 274 1.60 -2.15 -20.96
CA MET A 274 2.38 -1.77 -22.15
C MET A 274 1.50 -0.87 -23.02
N LEU A 275 1.78 0.44 -23.01
CA LEU A 275 0.96 1.45 -23.69
C LEU A 275 1.29 1.57 -25.19
N GLY A 276 2.48 1.14 -25.61
CA GLY A 276 2.99 1.39 -26.97
C GLY A 276 3.21 2.88 -27.20
N THR A 277 2.79 3.38 -28.34
CA THR A 277 2.94 4.78 -28.75
C THR A 277 1.67 5.62 -28.58
N LYS A 278 0.63 5.10 -27.91
CA LYS A 278 -0.69 5.76 -27.82
C LYS A 278 -0.60 7.23 -27.41
N TYR A 279 0.17 7.53 -26.36
CA TYR A 279 0.32 8.91 -25.86
C TYR A 279 1.44 9.65 -26.58
N SER A 280 2.54 9.00 -26.88
CA SER A 280 3.67 9.62 -27.56
C SER A 280 3.33 10.03 -29.00
N ASP A 281 2.51 9.26 -29.73
CA ASP A 281 2.00 9.65 -31.06
C ASP A 281 1.06 10.86 -30.94
N ALA A 282 0.07 10.79 -30.07
CA ALA A 282 -0.91 11.86 -29.91
C ALA A 282 -0.27 13.18 -29.50
N MET A 283 0.73 13.15 -28.61
CA MET A 283 1.41 14.32 -28.05
C MET A 283 2.73 14.64 -28.74
N LYS A 284 3.10 13.94 -29.81
CA LYS A 284 4.36 14.11 -30.56
C LYS A 284 5.60 14.02 -29.65
N ALA A 285 5.60 13.05 -28.75
CA ALA A 285 6.74 12.80 -27.87
C ALA A 285 7.76 11.89 -28.57
N THR A 286 8.66 12.49 -29.34
CA THR A 286 9.65 11.83 -30.19
C THR A 286 11.07 12.00 -29.68
N VAL A 287 11.95 11.09 -30.06
CA VAL A 287 13.41 11.18 -29.86
C VAL A 287 14.14 10.89 -31.18
N LEU A 288 15.37 11.40 -31.27
CA LEU A 288 16.26 11.01 -32.36
C LEU A 288 16.87 9.63 -32.08
N ASP A 289 16.72 8.72 -33.05
CA ASP A 289 17.35 7.39 -33.02
C ASP A 289 18.86 7.46 -33.32
N PRO A 290 19.63 6.34 -33.30
CA PRO A 290 21.04 6.32 -33.62
C PRO A 290 21.36 6.79 -35.03
N GLN A 291 20.40 6.81 -35.98
CA GLN A 291 20.52 7.25 -37.35
C GLN A 291 20.08 8.71 -37.54
N GLY A 292 19.70 9.39 -36.47
CA GLY A 292 19.23 10.79 -36.50
C GLY A 292 17.78 10.96 -36.99
N ARG A 293 16.98 9.92 -37.04
CA ARG A 293 15.56 9.98 -37.43
C ARG A 293 14.70 10.16 -36.21
N GLU A 294 13.66 10.95 -36.34
CA GLU A 294 12.64 11.07 -35.30
C GLU A 294 11.76 9.82 -35.25
N GLN A 295 11.53 9.32 -34.01
CA GLN A 295 10.57 8.26 -33.76
C GLN A 295 9.86 8.47 -32.42
N PRO A 296 8.60 8.05 -32.30
CA PRO A 296 7.87 8.13 -31.04
C PRO A 296 8.48 7.22 -29.98
N MET A 297 8.50 7.67 -28.74
CA MET A 297 8.91 6.84 -27.60
C MET A 297 7.85 5.79 -27.28
N ILE A 298 8.27 4.58 -26.92
CA ILE A 298 7.37 3.53 -26.48
C ILE A 298 7.19 3.63 -24.96
N MET A 299 5.94 3.65 -24.52
CA MET A 299 5.58 3.93 -23.13
C MET A 299 5.02 2.69 -22.43
N GLY A 300 5.31 2.61 -21.12
CA GLY A 300 4.62 1.78 -20.16
C GLY A 300 4.08 2.62 -19.00
N CYS A 301 2.97 2.20 -18.36
CA CYS A 301 2.53 2.78 -17.11
C CYS A 301 2.23 1.71 -16.06
N TYR A 302 2.42 2.08 -14.77
CA TYR A 302 2.48 1.11 -13.69
C TYR A 302 1.91 1.74 -12.42
N GLY A 303 0.68 1.36 -12.02
CA GLY A 303 -0.06 1.92 -10.89
C GLY A 303 -0.09 1.00 -9.68
N ILE A 304 0.02 1.54 -8.47
CA ILE A 304 -0.28 0.87 -7.18
C ILE A 304 -1.21 1.77 -6.38
N GLY A 305 -2.36 1.24 -5.96
CA GLY A 305 -3.23 1.88 -4.99
C GLY A 305 -2.64 1.76 -3.58
N VAL A 306 -1.95 2.79 -3.09
CA VAL A 306 -1.24 2.73 -1.79
C VAL A 306 -2.22 2.58 -0.65
N SER A 307 -3.27 3.39 -0.60
CA SER A 307 -4.34 3.29 0.41
C SER A 307 -5.11 1.97 0.29
N ARG A 308 -5.36 1.49 -0.94
CA ARG A 308 -6.00 0.19 -1.19
C ARG A 308 -5.13 -0.99 -0.71
N THR A 309 -3.81 -0.89 -0.83
CA THR A 309 -2.87 -1.90 -0.31
C THR A 309 -2.98 -2.06 1.21
N VAL A 310 -3.16 -0.96 1.95
CA VAL A 310 -3.41 -1.00 3.41
C VAL A 310 -4.72 -1.75 3.72
N ALA A 311 -5.80 -1.42 3.02
CA ALA A 311 -7.09 -2.08 3.22
C ALA A 311 -7.03 -3.58 2.86
N ALA A 312 -6.37 -3.94 1.76
CA ALA A 312 -6.19 -5.32 1.33
C ALA A 312 -5.37 -6.16 2.34
N ALA A 313 -4.38 -5.55 2.99
CA ALA A 313 -3.63 -6.21 4.06
C ALA A 313 -4.52 -6.56 5.26
N ILE A 314 -5.45 -5.67 5.61
CA ILE A 314 -6.43 -5.93 6.69
C ILE A 314 -7.42 -7.02 6.27
N GLU A 315 -7.95 -6.99 5.04
CA GLU A 315 -8.87 -8.02 4.53
C GLU A 315 -8.27 -9.44 4.59
N GLN A 316 -6.96 -9.58 4.37
CA GLN A 316 -6.29 -10.87 4.48
C GLN A 316 -5.90 -11.27 5.91
N ARG A 317 -5.73 -10.28 6.81
CA ARG A 317 -5.13 -10.51 8.13
C ARG A 317 -5.88 -9.79 9.24
N HIS A 318 -6.94 -10.40 9.72
CA HIS A 318 -7.74 -9.97 10.85
C HIS A 318 -8.35 -11.16 11.59
N ASP A 319 -8.90 -10.89 12.76
CA ASP A 319 -9.77 -11.80 13.50
C ASP A 319 -10.92 -11.01 14.15
N GLY A 320 -11.76 -11.67 14.95
CA GLY A 320 -12.87 -11.02 15.67
C GLY A 320 -12.45 -9.95 16.67
N LYS A 321 -11.15 -9.81 16.99
CA LYS A 321 -10.64 -8.81 17.92
C LYS A 321 -10.07 -7.57 17.22
N GLY A 322 -9.55 -7.71 16.00
CA GLY A 322 -8.95 -6.60 15.28
C GLY A 322 -7.96 -7.03 14.20
N VAL A 323 -7.09 -6.10 13.82
CA VAL A 323 -6.10 -6.31 12.76
C VAL A 323 -4.97 -7.25 13.23
N ILE A 324 -4.39 -7.99 12.28
CA ILE A 324 -3.17 -8.81 12.48
C ILE A 324 -2.13 -8.32 11.47
N TRP A 325 -1.37 -7.29 11.82
CA TRP A 325 -0.40 -6.70 10.89
C TRP A 325 0.79 -7.62 10.62
N PRO A 326 1.23 -7.71 9.34
CA PRO A 326 2.62 -8.07 9.07
C PRO A 326 3.56 -7.07 9.75
N ALA A 327 4.67 -7.54 10.31
CA ALA A 327 5.59 -6.67 11.06
C ALA A 327 6.05 -5.44 10.26
N ALA A 328 6.25 -5.61 8.93
CA ALA A 328 6.67 -4.53 8.04
C ALA A 328 5.64 -3.38 7.91
N LEU A 329 4.35 -3.65 8.13
CA LEU A 329 3.26 -2.67 8.03
C LEU A 329 2.73 -2.22 9.39
N ALA A 330 3.02 -2.94 10.46
CA ALA A 330 2.49 -2.64 11.79
C ALA A 330 2.80 -1.20 12.22
N PRO A 331 1.84 -0.44 12.75
CA PRO A 331 2.06 0.95 13.15
C PRO A 331 3.12 1.08 14.23
N PHE A 332 3.25 0.07 15.09
CA PHE A 332 4.30 -0.12 16.08
C PHE A 332 4.72 -1.60 16.06
N HIS A 333 5.98 -1.89 16.42
CA HIS A 333 6.49 -3.26 16.51
C HIS A 333 6.14 -3.91 17.85
N LEU A 334 6.18 -3.12 18.91
CA LEU A 334 5.92 -3.54 20.28
C LEU A 334 4.94 -2.59 20.97
N GLN A 335 3.95 -3.13 21.65
CA GLN A 335 3.14 -2.38 22.62
C GLN A 335 3.47 -2.83 24.04
N VAL A 336 3.92 -1.90 24.87
CA VAL A 336 4.19 -2.13 26.30
C VAL A 336 2.94 -1.77 27.08
N VAL A 337 2.41 -2.72 27.85
CA VAL A 337 1.11 -2.61 28.56
C VAL A 337 1.30 -2.79 30.07
N PRO A 338 1.60 -1.72 30.82
CA PRO A 338 1.51 -1.75 32.27
C PRO A 338 0.04 -1.88 32.71
N LEU A 339 -0.27 -2.96 33.44
CA LEU A 339 -1.65 -3.27 33.87
C LEU A 339 -2.14 -2.35 34.99
N ASN A 340 -1.24 -1.80 35.78
CA ASN A 340 -1.52 -0.81 36.80
C ASN A 340 -0.41 0.24 36.88
N VAL A 341 -0.64 1.39 36.25
CA VAL A 341 0.30 2.50 36.22
C VAL A 341 0.53 3.21 37.55
N LYS A 342 -0.30 2.94 38.57
CA LYS A 342 -0.15 3.50 39.91
C LYS A 342 0.92 2.78 40.71
N ILE A 343 1.24 1.54 40.36
CA ILE A 343 2.34 0.78 40.99
C ILE A 343 3.66 1.21 40.32
N GLU A 344 4.50 1.89 41.10
CA GLU A 344 5.78 2.47 40.60
C GLU A 344 6.67 1.41 39.95
N ALA A 345 6.85 0.25 40.61
CA ALA A 345 7.65 -0.85 40.08
C ALA A 345 7.17 -1.36 38.70
N VAL A 346 5.84 -1.40 38.49
CA VAL A 346 5.23 -1.81 37.24
C VAL A 346 5.52 -0.75 36.13
N ARG A 347 5.35 0.54 36.48
CA ARG A 347 5.62 1.64 35.57
C ARG A 347 7.08 1.67 35.14
N GLU A 348 8.01 1.58 36.12
CA GLU A 348 9.44 1.59 35.83
C GLU A 348 9.91 0.40 35.00
N ALA A 349 9.39 -0.81 35.26
CA ALA A 349 9.73 -1.99 34.47
C ALA A 349 9.24 -1.84 33.01
N ALA A 350 8.03 -1.33 32.83
CA ALA A 350 7.48 -1.02 31.52
C ALA A 350 8.32 0.03 30.76
N GLU A 351 8.71 1.13 31.41
CA GLU A 351 9.56 2.19 30.82
C GLU A 351 10.92 1.65 30.42
N ARG A 352 11.59 0.88 31.29
CA ARG A 352 12.88 0.25 30.96
C ARG A 352 12.79 -0.66 29.75
N THR A 353 11.75 -1.47 29.65
CA THR A 353 11.51 -2.37 28.52
C THR A 353 11.23 -1.60 27.24
N ALA A 354 10.40 -0.55 27.31
CA ALA A 354 10.12 0.30 26.16
C ALA A 354 11.38 0.96 25.63
N GLN A 355 12.23 1.50 26.52
CA GLN A 355 13.50 2.12 26.16
C GLN A 355 14.51 1.11 25.62
N ALA A 356 14.59 -0.09 26.18
CA ALA A 356 15.45 -1.16 25.69
C ALA A 356 15.05 -1.57 24.27
N ALA A 357 13.78 -1.79 24.00
CA ALA A 357 13.29 -2.13 22.67
C ALA A 357 13.53 -0.99 21.65
N ALA A 358 13.33 0.27 22.04
CA ALA A 358 13.63 1.42 21.21
C ALA A 358 15.13 1.54 20.88
N THR A 359 16.01 1.23 21.84
CA THR A 359 17.47 1.21 21.59
C THR A 359 17.87 0.14 20.55
N LEU A 360 17.09 -0.94 20.45
CA LEU A 360 17.25 -1.97 19.41
C LEU A 360 16.68 -1.57 18.03
N GLY A 361 16.11 -0.36 17.91
CA GLY A 361 15.55 0.17 16.65
C GLY A 361 14.05 -0.11 16.47
N TYR A 362 13.36 -0.71 17.44
CA TYR A 362 11.93 -0.95 17.33
C TYR A 362 11.12 0.31 17.65
N GLU A 363 10.00 0.49 16.92
CA GLU A 363 8.99 1.51 17.25
C GLU A 363 8.07 0.95 18.33
N VAL A 364 8.03 1.62 19.47
CA VAL A 364 7.36 1.14 20.69
C VAL A 364 6.21 2.07 21.05
N LEU A 365 5.03 1.51 21.34
CA LEU A 365 3.91 2.19 21.97
C LEU A 365 3.82 1.75 23.42
N ILE A 366 3.92 2.69 24.40
CA ILE A 366 3.62 2.41 25.79
C ILE A 366 2.19 2.89 26.13
N ASP A 367 1.36 2.00 26.68
CA ASP A 367 0.01 2.36 27.14
C ASP A 367 0.06 2.88 28.58
N ASP A 368 0.42 4.13 28.71
CA ASP A 368 0.57 4.85 29.97
C ASP A 368 -0.73 5.38 30.58
N ARG A 369 -1.89 5.06 29.98
CA ARG A 369 -3.20 5.49 30.48
C ARG A 369 -3.54 4.80 31.80
N ASP A 370 -4.25 5.51 32.69
CA ASP A 370 -4.87 4.94 33.90
C ASP A 370 -6.24 4.30 33.53
N GLU A 371 -6.17 3.19 32.79
CA GLU A 371 -7.32 2.47 32.28
C GLU A 371 -7.30 1.01 32.76
N ARG A 372 -8.51 0.37 32.81
CA ARG A 372 -8.64 -1.05 33.15
C ARG A 372 -7.89 -1.93 32.15
N ALA A 373 -7.23 -2.98 32.63
CA ALA A 373 -6.47 -3.91 31.81
C ALA A 373 -7.25 -4.43 30.59
N GLY A 374 -8.55 -4.75 30.74
CA GLY A 374 -9.40 -5.21 29.65
C GLY A 374 -9.55 -4.17 28.50
N ILE A 375 -9.59 -2.87 28.82
CA ILE A 375 -9.66 -1.79 27.84
C ILE A 375 -8.32 -1.74 27.06
N LYS A 376 -7.20 -1.77 27.78
CA LYS A 376 -5.86 -1.77 27.18
C LYS A 376 -5.65 -2.97 26.25
N PHE A 377 -6.08 -4.17 26.65
CA PHE A 377 -6.00 -5.37 25.81
C PHE A 377 -6.86 -5.29 24.57
N ASN A 378 -8.11 -4.81 24.71
CA ASN A 378 -9.00 -4.66 23.56
C ASN A 378 -8.45 -3.65 22.54
N ASP A 379 -7.94 -2.51 23.01
CA ASP A 379 -7.32 -1.51 22.13
C ASP A 379 -6.04 -2.07 21.45
N ALA A 380 -5.21 -2.80 22.19
CA ALA A 380 -3.99 -3.41 21.65
C ALA A 380 -4.29 -4.47 20.57
N ASP A 381 -5.29 -5.33 20.83
CA ASP A 381 -5.72 -6.35 19.87
C ASP A 381 -6.42 -5.70 18.65
N LEU A 382 -7.21 -4.64 18.84
CA LEU A 382 -7.89 -3.89 17.78
C LEU A 382 -6.88 -3.18 16.86
N ILE A 383 -5.90 -2.48 17.43
CA ILE A 383 -4.81 -1.81 16.69
C ILE A 383 -3.95 -2.84 15.96
N GLY A 384 -3.77 -4.02 16.56
CA GLY A 384 -3.09 -5.14 15.95
C GLY A 384 -1.57 -5.09 16.04
N VAL A 385 -0.99 -4.49 17.10
CA VAL A 385 0.46 -4.49 17.28
C VAL A 385 0.99 -5.91 17.43
N PRO A 386 2.00 -6.34 16.65
CA PRO A 386 2.41 -7.75 16.55
C PRO A 386 2.84 -8.38 17.86
N VAL A 387 3.50 -7.61 18.73
CA VAL A 387 3.99 -8.08 20.04
C VAL A 387 3.51 -7.15 21.14
N GLN A 388 2.98 -7.71 22.21
CA GLN A 388 2.59 -7.00 23.44
C GLN A 388 3.49 -7.45 24.59
N ALA A 389 4.09 -6.50 25.35
CA ALA A 389 4.81 -6.77 26.58
C ALA A 389 3.95 -6.37 27.77
N LEU A 390 3.55 -7.34 28.60
CA LEU A 390 2.57 -7.18 29.68
C LEU A 390 3.28 -7.10 31.03
N PHE A 391 2.92 -6.08 31.82
CA PHE A 391 3.50 -5.84 33.15
C PHE A 391 2.44 -5.83 34.22
N GLY A 392 2.35 -6.92 34.99
CA GLY A 392 1.54 -7.02 36.19
C GLY A 392 2.42 -7.01 37.45
N ASP A 393 1.82 -6.80 38.64
CA ASP A 393 2.53 -6.83 39.90
C ASP A 393 3.28 -8.15 40.13
N ARG A 394 2.67 -9.28 39.74
CA ARG A 394 3.29 -10.61 39.86
C ARG A 394 4.52 -10.79 38.97
N THR A 395 4.41 -10.44 37.70
CA THR A 395 5.51 -10.59 36.73
C THR A 395 6.71 -9.74 37.12
N VAL A 396 6.45 -8.52 37.61
CA VAL A 396 7.51 -7.62 38.07
C VAL A 396 8.21 -8.16 39.31
N LYS A 397 7.46 -8.72 40.29
CA LYS A 397 8.05 -9.38 41.49
C LYS A 397 8.88 -10.61 41.13
N GLU A 398 8.52 -11.33 40.07
CA GLU A 398 9.26 -12.49 39.57
C GLU A 398 10.53 -12.05 38.76
N GLY A 399 10.77 -10.74 38.54
CA GLY A 399 11.84 -10.22 37.72
C GLY A 399 11.71 -10.58 36.23
N LYS A 400 10.49 -10.88 35.77
CA LYS A 400 10.17 -11.33 34.41
C LYS A 400 9.28 -10.32 33.70
N LEU A 401 9.19 -10.48 32.37
CA LEU A 401 8.18 -9.83 31.55
C LEU A 401 7.42 -10.91 30.75
N GLU A 402 6.17 -10.64 30.45
CA GLU A 402 5.32 -11.53 29.68
C GLU A 402 5.12 -10.95 28.29
N LEU A 403 5.51 -11.69 27.24
CA LEU A 403 5.26 -11.31 25.85
C LEU A 403 4.06 -12.10 25.33
N LYS A 404 3.18 -11.39 24.63
CA LYS A 404 2.04 -11.98 23.89
C LYS A 404 2.21 -11.66 22.40
N ARG A 405 2.14 -12.68 21.56
CA ARG A 405 2.14 -12.55 20.11
C ARG A 405 0.71 -12.39 19.59
N ARG A 406 0.47 -11.39 18.72
CA ARG A 406 -0.88 -11.03 18.25
C ARG A 406 -1.49 -12.08 17.33
N VAL A 407 -0.70 -12.70 16.46
CA VAL A 407 -1.18 -13.56 15.36
C VAL A 407 -1.82 -14.86 15.87
N ASP A 408 -1.35 -15.43 16.96
CA ASP A 408 -1.82 -16.72 17.51
C ASP A 408 -2.14 -16.66 19.01
N GLY A 409 -1.91 -15.51 19.64
CA GLY A 409 -2.11 -15.33 21.08
C GLY A 409 -1.10 -16.04 21.97
N GLN A 410 -0.03 -16.61 21.41
CA GLN A 410 1.02 -17.27 22.19
C GLN A 410 1.59 -16.31 23.22
N THR A 411 1.74 -16.81 24.45
CA THR A 411 2.29 -16.05 25.58
C THR A 411 3.52 -16.77 26.13
N ILE A 412 4.60 -16.01 26.36
CA ILE A 412 5.82 -16.53 27.01
C ILE A 412 6.27 -15.58 28.10
N LYS A 413 6.85 -16.14 29.15
CA LYS A 413 7.54 -15.36 30.20
C LYS A 413 9.04 -15.47 29.98
N ILE A 414 9.70 -14.33 29.91
CA ILE A 414 11.14 -14.23 29.64
C ILE A 414 11.83 -13.35 30.68
N ALA A 415 13.14 -13.50 30.79
CA ALA A 415 13.98 -12.53 31.49
C ALA A 415 14.19 -11.28 30.60
N PRO A 416 14.40 -10.08 31.18
CA PRO A 416 14.58 -8.85 30.41
C PRO A 416 15.71 -8.93 29.36
N GLU A 417 16.75 -9.70 29.64
CA GLU A 417 17.91 -9.90 28.77
C GLU A 417 17.55 -10.67 27.47
N GLU A 418 16.49 -11.47 27.50
CA GLU A 418 16.00 -12.26 26.36
C GLU A 418 15.12 -11.46 25.40
N LEU A 419 14.77 -10.20 25.73
CA LEU A 419 13.87 -9.35 24.95
C LEU A 419 14.30 -9.22 23.50
N SER A 420 15.58 -8.93 23.25
CA SER A 420 16.12 -8.72 21.90
C SER A 420 15.92 -9.94 21.01
N ASN A 421 16.26 -11.13 21.50
CA ASN A 421 16.13 -12.38 20.76
C ASN A 421 14.66 -12.73 20.53
N SER A 422 13.82 -12.53 21.53
CA SER A 422 12.38 -12.82 21.42
C SER A 422 11.68 -11.91 20.43
N LEU A 423 11.98 -10.60 20.44
CA LEU A 423 11.41 -9.66 19.45
C LEU A 423 11.88 -10.00 18.04
N ARG A 424 13.17 -10.28 17.85
CA ARG A 424 13.69 -10.68 16.54
C ARG A 424 13.00 -11.93 16.02
N ASN A 425 12.90 -12.99 16.81
CA ASN A 425 12.27 -14.25 16.40
C ASN A 425 10.78 -14.07 16.05
N TRP A 426 10.06 -13.22 16.77
CA TRP A 426 8.64 -13.03 16.55
C TRP A 426 8.28 -12.02 15.45
N LEU A 427 9.17 -11.08 15.15
CA LEU A 427 8.95 -10.03 14.15
C LEU A 427 9.62 -10.35 12.80
N GLU A 428 10.73 -11.11 12.79
CA GLU A 428 11.53 -11.42 11.61
C GLU A 428 11.36 -12.89 11.15
N GLY A 429 10.85 -13.76 12.00
CA GLY A 429 10.73 -15.21 11.79
C GLY A 429 9.42 -15.66 11.10
N ASN A 430 8.66 -14.75 10.49
CA ASN A 430 7.42 -15.05 9.77
C ASN A 430 7.57 -14.84 8.27
#